data_0f4a8cce27c3bef177f45b56cc793380
#
_entry.id   0f4a8cce27c3bef177f45b56cc793380
#
_cell.length_a   1.000
_cell.length_b   1.000
_cell.length_c   1.000
_cell.angle_alpha   90.00
_cell.angle_beta   90.00
_cell.angle_gamma   90.00
#
_symmetry.space_group_name_H-M   'P 1'
#
loop_
_entity.id
_entity.type
_entity.pdbx_description
1 polymer ?
#
loop_
_entity_poly.entity_id
_entity_poly.type
_entity_poly.pdbx_seq_one_letter_code
_entity_poly.pdbx_strand_id
1 'polypeptide(L)'
;MAAGILGVFLGYWLLHAADALILKTHESGDLATWFAASGTILTLGFLINQHTQLRAEQKKENEERKVEESKQRKELAEESKKREEHEKKQQKMWAQQNEMLTFQKYEAHFELFNKLLDRIETEERFRGIYVFPERTRTYAALFPNNNLSHCEFDFSSQTENHNSLQTIESIMADVVKYATVLSTEKVDKKDALLKFTACLNLWANTLGSRLKENDIPGSYGVGTIAAYRFFNISRGLSCILALCDITDELRRFANIQPLTQDSRDAFCIFMKEDLYINLFLLTGENTIYNTNLGALNSLAIFSKVYQIGNDAHLRIQDSIVDGIPRFFPDVSTDVLEKLSNRDYVIQKYVTTIDKLQAVLPKLEGNNKKPIEQLVLELKKQLETD
;
A
#
# COMPACT_ATOMS: atom_id res chain seq x y z
N MET A 1 -6.51 15.20 50.71
CA MET A 1 -7.82 15.26 50.05
C MET A 1 -7.70 15.37 48.51
N ALA A 2 -6.86 16.23 47.97
CA ALA A 2 -6.77 16.43 46.51
C ALA A 2 -6.36 15.16 45.72
N ALA A 3 -5.46 14.33 46.25
CA ALA A 3 -5.04 13.09 45.59
C ALA A 3 -6.16 12.01 45.50
N GLY A 4 -7.07 11.99 46.47
CA GLY A 4 -8.23 11.08 46.45
C GLY A 4 -9.26 11.48 45.38
N ILE A 5 -9.50 12.78 45.21
CA ILE A 5 -10.43 13.30 44.20
C ILE A 5 -9.89 13.05 42.80
N LEU A 6 -8.58 13.23 42.58
CA LEU A 6 -7.92 12.94 41.30
C LEU A 6 -7.97 11.44 40.95
N GLY A 7 -7.82 10.55 41.95
CA GLY A 7 -7.91 9.11 41.79
C GLY A 7 -9.32 8.65 41.39
N VAL A 8 -10.36 9.25 42.02
CA VAL A 8 -11.76 8.95 41.69
C VAL A 8 -12.11 9.48 40.29
N PHE A 9 -11.63 10.68 39.91
CA PHE A 9 -11.84 11.21 38.56
C PHE A 9 -11.12 10.38 37.48
N LEU A 10 -9.88 9.95 37.74
CA LEU A 10 -9.14 9.08 36.83
C LEU A 10 -9.79 7.68 36.70
N GLY A 11 -10.26 7.11 37.82
CA GLY A 11 -10.96 5.85 37.83
C GLY A 11 -12.30 5.91 37.08
N TYR A 12 -13.09 6.95 37.29
CA TYR A 12 -14.34 7.19 36.58
C TYR A 12 -14.11 7.41 35.08
N TRP A 13 -13.05 8.13 34.72
CA TRP A 13 -12.68 8.42 33.34
C TRP A 13 -12.14 7.18 32.60
N LEU A 14 -11.33 6.33 33.27
CA LEU A 14 -10.88 5.04 32.75
C LEU A 14 -12.04 4.06 32.52
N LEU A 15 -13.02 4.04 33.42
CA LEU A 15 -14.23 3.23 33.29
C LEU A 15 -15.08 3.70 32.07
N HIS A 16 -15.23 5.02 31.88
CA HIS A 16 -15.95 5.59 30.75
C HIS A 16 -15.20 5.38 29.41
N ALA A 17 -13.87 5.41 29.42
CA ALA A 17 -13.04 5.11 28.26
C ALA A 17 -13.13 3.62 27.90
N ALA A 18 -13.15 2.72 28.88
CA ALA A 18 -13.35 1.29 28.69
C ALA A 18 -14.74 0.96 28.12
N ASP A 19 -15.78 1.63 28.62
CA ASP A 19 -17.16 1.51 28.10
C ASP A 19 -17.29 1.98 26.65
N ALA A 20 -16.62 3.09 26.30
CA ALA A 20 -16.56 3.59 24.92
C ALA A 20 -15.81 2.65 23.98
N LEU A 21 -14.82 1.91 24.50
CA LEU A 21 -14.01 0.94 23.74
C LEU A 21 -14.80 -0.36 23.41
N ILE A 22 -15.73 -0.73 24.29
CA ILE A 22 -16.53 -1.97 24.13
C ILE A 22 -17.71 -1.75 23.18
N LEU A 23 -18.16 -0.52 23.01
CA LEU A 23 -19.41 -0.18 22.30
C LEU A 23 -19.24 0.40 20.88
N LYS A 24 -18.03 0.73 20.42
CA LYS A 24 -17.82 1.27 19.07
C LYS A 24 -16.55 0.68 18.43
N THR A 25 -16.75 0.03 17.30
CA THR A 25 -15.74 -0.27 16.27
C THR A 25 -15.14 1.05 15.76
N HIS A 26 -14.11 1.58 16.41
CA HIS A 26 -13.40 2.77 15.98
C HIS A 26 -11.96 2.45 15.53
N GLU A 27 -11.56 3.18 14.50
CA GLU A 27 -10.26 3.12 13.82
C GLU A 27 -9.08 3.15 14.82
N SER A 28 -8.14 2.23 14.63
CA SER A 28 -6.97 2.02 15.50
C SER A 28 -6.05 3.24 15.70
N GLY A 29 -6.23 4.30 14.90
CA GLY A 29 -5.49 5.57 15.02
C GLY A 29 -5.85 6.39 16.26
N ASP A 30 -7.09 6.35 16.69
CA ASP A 30 -7.57 7.14 17.84
C ASP A 30 -6.99 6.62 19.17
N LEU A 31 -6.81 5.31 19.29
CA LEU A 31 -6.33 4.68 20.52
C LEU A 31 -4.89 5.06 20.88
N ALA A 32 -4.00 5.20 19.91
CA ALA A 32 -2.61 5.59 20.16
C ALA A 32 -2.49 7.04 20.56
N THR A 33 -3.26 7.91 19.97
CA THR A 33 -3.33 9.33 20.34
C THR A 33 -3.81 9.49 21.78
N TRP A 34 -4.75 8.66 22.22
CA TRP A 34 -5.26 8.63 23.59
C TRP A 34 -4.24 8.11 24.59
N PHE A 35 -3.47 7.04 24.27
CA PHE A 35 -2.42 6.52 25.17
C PHE A 35 -1.25 7.50 25.29
N ALA A 36 -0.85 8.17 24.21
CA ALA A 36 0.18 9.20 24.23
C ALA A 36 -0.26 10.42 25.06
N ALA A 37 -1.49 10.89 24.90
CA ALA A 37 -2.05 12.00 25.68
C ALA A 37 -2.15 11.65 27.18
N SER A 38 -2.62 10.46 27.53
CA SER A 38 -2.72 9.98 28.91
C SER A 38 -1.37 9.87 29.59
N GLY A 39 -0.36 9.33 28.89
CA GLY A 39 1.02 9.26 29.40
C GLY A 39 1.63 10.64 29.68
N THR A 40 1.35 11.62 28.82
CA THR A 40 1.81 13.00 28.99
C THR A 40 1.15 13.68 30.20
N ILE A 41 -0.15 13.47 30.41
CA ILE A 41 -0.89 14.05 31.56
C ILE A 41 -0.40 13.45 32.88
N LEU A 42 -0.16 12.13 32.94
CA LEU A 42 0.36 11.46 34.14
C LEU A 42 1.77 11.96 34.49
N THR A 43 2.64 12.15 33.49
CA THR A 43 3.98 12.69 33.68
C THR A 43 3.93 14.13 34.18
N LEU A 44 3.04 14.97 33.63
CA LEU A 44 2.85 16.35 34.08
C LEU A 44 2.32 16.43 35.50
N GLY A 45 1.38 15.56 35.88
CA GLY A 45 0.86 15.47 37.25
C GLY A 45 1.91 15.05 38.26
N PHE A 46 2.78 14.10 37.92
CA PHE A 46 3.90 13.68 38.75
C PHE A 46 4.92 14.84 38.95
N LEU A 47 5.23 15.58 37.90
CA LEU A 47 6.15 16.72 37.95
C LEU A 47 5.61 17.90 38.79
N ILE A 48 4.32 18.18 38.69
CA ILE A 48 3.68 19.21 39.50
C ILE A 48 3.70 18.84 40.99
N ASN A 49 3.45 17.58 41.31
CA ASN A 49 3.50 17.08 42.68
C ASN A 49 4.93 17.15 43.27
N GLN A 50 5.93 16.74 42.50
CA GLN A 50 7.35 16.84 42.86
C GLN A 50 7.77 18.31 43.08
N HIS A 51 7.31 19.19 42.18
CA HIS A 51 7.62 20.63 42.29
C HIS A 51 6.97 21.33 43.50
N THR A 52 5.76 20.90 43.89
CA THR A 52 5.08 21.43 45.08
C THR A 52 5.71 20.93 46.38
N GLN A 53 6.20 19.69 46.43
CA GLN A 53 6.93 19.15 47.58
C GLN A 53 8.29 19.87 47.75
N LEU A 54 9.06 20.06 46.66
CA LEU A 54 10.32 20.83 46.69
C LEU A 54 10.12 22.27 47.14
N ARG A 55 9.02 22.93 46.74
CA ARG A 55 8.69 24.28 47.22
C ARG A 55 8.38 24.33 48.73
N ALA A 56 7.72 23.28 49.25
CA ALA A 56 7.40 23.22 50.68
C ALA A 56 8.70 23.02 51.53
N GLU A 57 9.64 22.20 51.06
CA GLU A 57 10.96 22.03 51.73
C GLU A 57 11.78 23.32 51.70
N GLN A 58 11.89 23.99 50.56
CA GLN A 58 12.61 25.27 50.46
C GLN A 58 12.04 26.39 51.35
N LYS A 59 10.74 26.40 51.59
CA LYS A 59 10.14 27.38 52.50
C LYS A 59 10.54 27.18 53.95
N LYS A 60 10.62 25.92 54.41
CA LYS A 60 11.06 25.59 55.76
C LYS A 60 12.51 25.97 56.01
N GLU A 61 13.42 25.64 55.07
CA GLU A 61 14.83 25.97 55.17
C GLU A 61 15.11 27.50 55.21
N ASN A 62 14.27 28.31 54.53
CA ASN A 62 14.40 29.74 54.54
C ASN A 62 14.00 30.41 55.88
N GLU A 63 13.17 29.79 56.69
CA GLU A 63 12.83 30.28 58.05
C GLU A 63 13.94 29.98 59.07
N GLU A 64 14.65 28.86 58.95
CA GLU A 64 15.77 28.50 59.80
C GLU A 64 17.02 29.36 59.49
N ARG A 65 17.19 29.87 58.29
CA ARG A 65 18.29 30.75 57.87
C ARG A 65 18.35 32.12 58.59
N LYS A 66 17.25 32.61 59.09
CA LYS A 66 17.21 33.91 59.78
C LYS A 66 17.92 33.88 61.12
N VAL A 67 18.31 32.70 61.60
CA VAL A 67 18.84 32.53 62.95
C VAL A 67 20.38 32.40 62.99
N GLU A 68 21.06 32.17 61.90
CA GLU A 68 22.49 31.81 61.96
C GLU A 68 23.39 32.49 60.89
N GLU A 69 23.53 33.88 60.99
CA GLU A 69 24.30 34.67 60.02
C GLU A 69 25.83 34.40 60.00
N SER A 70 26.42 33.77 61.01
CA SER A 70 27.87 33.57 61.11
C SER A 70 28.42 32.27 60.51
N LYS A 71 27.55 31.26 60.21
CA LYS A 71 27.94 30.02 59.56
C LYS A 71 27.75 30.05 58.03
N GLN A 72 27.16 31.11 57.51
CA GLN A 72 26.59 31.19 56.18
C GLN A 72 27.56 30.97 55.01
N ARG A 73 28.83 31.29 55.09
CA ARG A 73 29.74 31.17 53.92
C ARG A 73 30.16 29.73 53.61
N LYS A 74 30.28 28.87 54.59
CA LYS A 74 30.61 27.45 54.32
C LYS A 74 29.36 26.69 53.92
N GLU A 75 28.24 26.98 54.54
CA GLU A 75 26.95 26.34 54.21
C GLU A 75 26.45 26.74 52.84
N LEU A 76 26.62 28.02 52.41
CA LEU A 76 26.30 28.50 51.08
C LEU A 76 27.06 27.79 49.95
N ALA A 77 28.36 27.50 50.18
CA ALA A 77 29.19 26.79 49.21
C ALA A 77 28.81 25.27 49.12
N GLU A 78 28.39 24.71 50.24
CA GLU A 78 27.95 23.32 50.32
C GLU A 78 26.52 23.17 49.74
N GLU A 79 25.67 24.16 50.00
CA GLU A 79 24.31 24.21 49.46
C GLU A 79 24.30 24.45 47.96
N SER A 80 25.19 25.32 47.43
CA SER A 80 25.30 25.53 45.98
C SER A 80 25.73 24.23 45.24
N LYS A 81 26.68 23.46 45.85
CA LYS A 81 27.07 22.16 45.32
C LYS A 81 25.92 21.15 45.35
N LYS A 82 25.15 21.11 46.44
CA LYS A 82 23.98 20.22 46.56
C LYS A 82 22.89 20.62 45.56
N ARG A 83 22.70 21.92 45.31
CA ARG A 83 21.78 22.41 44.26
C ARG A 83 22.23 22.01 42.86
N GLU A 84 23.50 22.22 42.52
CA GLU A 84 24.08 21.78 41.26
C GLU A 84 23.94 20.25 41.05
N GLU A 85 24.18 19.48 42.09
CA GLU A 85 24.01 18.03 42.03
C GLU A 85 22.52 17.63 41.85
N HIS A 86 21.60 18.35 42.51
CA HIS A 86 20.20 18.13 42.39
C HIS A 86 19.66 18.53 41.02
N GLU A 87 20.07 19.68 40.49
CA GLU A 87 19.75 20.11 39.13
C GLU A 87 20.32 19.14 38.08
N LYS A 88 21.55 18.68 38.26
CA LYS A 88 22.12 17.62 37.39
C LYS A 88 21.36 16.31 37.46
N LYS A 89 20.85 15.92 38.65
CA LYS A 89 20.01 14.74 38.81
C LYS A 89 18.65 14.94 38.13
N GLN A 90 18.02 16.09 38.30
CA GLN A 90 16.76 16.42 37.62
C GLN A 90 16.95 16.43 36.12
N GLN A 91 17.97 17.11 35.60
CA GLN A 91 18.26 17.11 34.15
C GLN A 91 18.49 15.70 33.61
N LYS A 92 19.17 14.83 34.35
CA LYS A 92 19.34 13.43 34.01
C LYS A 92 18.01 12.68 33.97
N MET A 93 17.15 12.87 34.98
CA MET A 93 15.82 12.23 34.98
C MET A 93 14.95 12.71 33.82
N TRP A 94 14.98 14.02 33.53
CA TRP A 94 14.26 14.59 32.38
C TRP A 94 14.77 14.04 31.05
N ALA A 95 16.08 13.92 30.89
CA ALA A 95 16.67 13.34 29.69
C ALA A 95 16.26 11.89 29.54
N GLN A 96 16.30 11.10 30.61
CA GLN A 96 15.85 9.69 30.60
C GLN A 96 14.36 9.55 30.32
N GLN A 97 13.51 10.43 30.90
CA GLN A 97 12.08 10.41 30.63
C GLN A 97 11.76 10.76 29.17
N ASN A 98 12.43 11.77 28.62
CA ASN A 98 12.28 12.14 27.21
C ASN A 98 12.74 11.01 26.28
N GLU A 99 13.85 10.36 26.59
CA GLU A 99 14.33 9.21 25.84
C GLU A 99 13.32 8.05 25.88
N MET A 100 12.78 7.74 27.07
CA MET A 100 11.76 6.71 27.23
C MET A 100 10.46 7.06 26.47
N LEU A 101 10.01 8.31 26.52
CA LEU A 101 8.84 8.77 25.77
C LEU A 101 9.06 8.67 24.26
N THR A 102 10.24 9.00 23.79
CA THR A 102 10.59 8.90 22.36
C THR A 102 10.60 7.44 21.91
N PHE A 103 11.18 6.57 22.73
CA PHE A 103 11.15 5.13 22.51
C PHE A 103 9.69 4.58 22.43
N GLN A 104 8.86 4.94 23.42
CA GLN A 104 7.44 4.52 23.43
C GLN A 104 6.67 5.04 22.20
N LYS A 105 6.94 6.28 21.78
CA LYS A 105 6.37 6.83 20.55
C LYS A 105 6.76 6.01 19.32
N TYR A 106 8.04 5.69 19.21
CA TYR A 106 8.53 4.89 18.10
C TYR A 106 7.89 3.50 18.06
N GLU A 107 7.86 2.80 19.21
CA GLU A 107 7.21 1.48 19.30
C GLU A 107 5.72 1.55 18.95
N ALA A 108 5.00 2.53 19.50
CA ALA A 108 3.57 2.72 19.22
C ALA A 108 3.34 3.00 17.73
N HIS A 109 4.16 3.86 17.11
CA HIS A 109 4.04 4.18 15.68
C HIS A 109 4.32 2.94 14.82
N PHE A 110 5.36 2.17 15.15
CA PHE A 110 5.69 0.94 14.44
C PHE A 110 4.61 -0.13 14.61
N GLU A 111 4.03 -0.28 15.81
CA GLU A 111 2.91 -1.19 16.04
C GLU A 111 1.66 -0.81 15.26
N LEU A 112 1.33 0.48 15.21
CA LEU A 112 0.22 1.00 14.40
C LEU A 112 0.45 0.78 12.91
N PHE A 113 1.67 0.97 12.44
CA PHE A 113 2.05 0.67 11.07
C PHE A 113 1.83 -0.82 10.75
N ASN A 114 2.24 -1.74 11.63
CA ASN A 114 2.01 -3.16 11.44
C ASN A 114 0.52 -3.51 11.42
N LYS A 115 -0.27 -2.93 12.32
CA LYS A 115 -1.74 -3.08 12.32
C LYS A 115 -2.38 -2.55 11.03
N LEU A 116 -1.86 -1.45 10.50
CA LEU A 116 -2.30 -0.95 9.20
C LEU A 116 -2.00 -1.95 8.08
N LEU A 117 -0.80 -2.52 8.04
CA LEU A 117 -0.43 -3.53 7.05
C LEU A 117 -1.27 -4.81 7.19
N ASP A 118 -1.53 -5.28 8.42
CA ASP A 118 -2.44 -6.42 8.68
C ASP A 118 -3.84 -6.15 8.10
N ARG A 119 -4.34 -4.93 8.28
CA ARG A 119 -5.62 -4.49 7.74
C ARG A 119 -5.60 -4.49 6.21
N ILE A 120 -4.56 -3.97 5.59
CA ILE A 120 -4.40 -3.96 4.13
C ILE A 120 -4.35 -5.40 3.57
N GLU A 121 -3.69 -6.33 4.25
CA GLU A 121 -3.58 -7.72 3.82
C GLU A 121 -4.89 -8.50 3.96
N THR A 122 -5.82 -8.08 4.83
CA THR A 122 -7.03 -8.84 5.20
C THR A 122 -8.34 -8.21 4.71
N GLU A 123 -8.43 -6.89 4.61
CA GLU A 123 -9.66 -6.22 4.19
C GLU A 123 -9.95 -6.42 2.71
N GLU A 124 -11.21 -6.71 2.40
CA GLU A 124 -11.71 -6.98 1.05
C GLU A 124 -11.49 -5.79 0.09
N ARG A 125 -11.53 -4.55 0.59
CA ARG A 125 -11.30 -3.36 -0.23
C ARG A 125 -9.92 -3.33 -0.90
N PHE A 126 -8.91 -3.97 -0.30
CA PHE A 126 -7.57 -4.12 -0.89
C PHE A 126 -7.43 -5.41 -1.70
N ARG A 127 -8.52 -6.15 -1.87
CA ARG A 127 -8.64 -7.36 -2.70
C ARG A 127 -7.72 -8.51 -2.28
N GLY A 128 -7.02 -8.40 -1.15
CA GLY A 128 -6.11 -9.43 -0.63
C GLY A 128 -5.01 -9.85 -1.64
N ILE A 129 -4.62 -8.93 -2.53
CA ILE A 129 -3.68 -9.20 -3.62
C ILE A 129 -2.23 -9.07 -3.17
N TYR A 130 -1.96 -8.13 -2.25
CA TYR A 130 -0.61 -7.80 -1.81
C TYR A 130 -0.36 -8.21 -0.37
N VAL A 131 0.92 -8.53 -0.08
CA VAL A 131 1.46 -8.82 1.25
C VAL A 131 2.73 -8.01 1.49
N PHE A 132 3.08 -7.82 2.75
CA PHE A 132 4.24 -7.03 3.18
C PHE A 132 5.22 -7.90 3.98
N PRO A 133 6.06 -8.67 3.30
CA PRO A 133 6.94 -9.65 3.96
C PRO A 133 8.07 -9.02 4.77
N GLU A 134 8.51 -7.81 4.42
CA GLU A 134 9.65 -7.11 5.03
C GLU A 134 9.21 -5.83 5.74
N ARG A 135 8.25 -5.93 6.68
CA ARG A 135 7.59 -4.78 7.33
C ARG A 135 8.55 -3.79 7.98
N THR A 136 9.58 -4.29 8.67
CA THR A 136 10.60 -3.43 9.30
C THR A 136 11.36 -2.61 8.26
N ARG A 137 11.74 -3.23 7.15
CA ARG A 137 12.43 -2.54 6.05
C ARG A 137 11.52 -1.54 5.36
N THR A 138 10.27 -1.91 5.15
CA THR A 138 9.24 -1.02 4.58
C THR A 138 9.04 0.20 5.48
N TYR A 139 8.92 -0.01 6.80
CA TYR A 139 8.81 1.08 7.76
C TYR A 139 10.02 2.02 7.69
N ALA A 140 11.23 1.48 7.73
CA ALA A 140 12.46 2.29 7.65
C ALA A 140 12.59 3.05 6.31
N ALA A 141 12.11 2.49 5.21
CA ALA A 141 12.11 3.15 3.91
C ALA A 141 11.08 4.28 3.81
N LEU A 142 9.90 4.10 4.41
CA LEU A 142 8.82 5.10 4.41
C LEU A 142 9.05 6.20 5.46
N PHE A 143 9.69 5.87 6.58
CA PHE A 143 9.93 6.75 7.71
C PHE A 143 11.41 6.77 8.11
N PRO A 144 12.32 7.24 7.22
CA PRO A 144 13.77 7.10 7.40
C PRO A 144 14.31 7.86 8.61
N ASN A 145 13.63 8.90 9.05
CA ASN A 145 14.01 9.69 10.21
C ASN A 145 13.55 9.07 11.54
N ASN A 146 12.60 8.15 11.51
CA ASN A 146 12.09 7.51 12.72
C ASN A 146 13.03 6.40 13.20
N ASN A 147 13.47 6.54 14.44
CA ASN A 147 14.32 5.58 15.14
C ASN A 147 14.06 5.64 16.65
N LEU A 148 14.78 4.85 17.42
CA LEU A 148 14.60 4.77 18.88
C LEU A 148 14.86 6.09 19.62
N SER A 149 15.59 7.03 19.01
CA SER A 149 15.92 8.34 19.60
C SER A 149 15.12 9.50 18.99
N HIS A 150 14.41 9.28 17.89
CA HIS A 150 13.63 10.28 17.19
C HIS A 150 12.41 9.66 16.54
N CYS A 151 11.22 10.20 16.77
CA CYS A 151 10.00 9.74 16.16
C CYS A 151 9.05 10.90 15.85
N GLU A 152 8.73 11.05 14.57
CA GLU A 152 7.77 11.99 14.03
C GLU A 152 6.54 11.26 13.51
N PHE A 153 5.36 11.87 13.67
CA PHE A 153 4.08 11.36 13.17
C PHE A 153 3.56 12.15 11.98
N ASP A 154 4.08 13.36 11.78
CA ASP A 154 3.65 14.28 10.72
C ASP A 154 4.78 14.50 9.71
N PHE A 155 4.57 14.00 8.52
CA PHE A 155 5.52 14.12 7.41
C PHE A 155 5.07 15.16 6.36
N SER A 156 3.96 15.87 6.61
CA SER A 156 3.41 16.87 5.68
C SER A 156 4.34 18.06 5.43
N SER A 157 5.19 18.38 6.41
CA SER A 157 6.08 19.56 6.39
C SER A 157 7.50 19.28 5.90
N GLN A 158 7.87 18.03 5.63
CA GLN A 158 9.22 17.67 5.20
C GLN A 158 9.45 17.98 3.72
N THR A 159 9.72 19.26 3.42
CA THR A 159 9.96 19.76 2.06
C THR A 159 11.35 19.43 1.49
N GLU A 160 12.32 19.02 2.30
CA GLU A 160 13.71 18.86 1.88
C GLU A 160 14.20 17.41 1.76
N ASN A 161 13.53 16.46 2.38
CA ASN A 161 13.86 15.04 2.20
C ASN A 161 12.79 14.39 1.34
N HIS A 162 13.16 13.97 0.13
CA HIS A 162 12.30 13.20 -0.77
C HIS A 162 11.78 11.95 -0.04
N ASN A 163 10.64 12.10 0.63
CA ASN A 163 9.94 10.97 1.18
C ASN A 163 9.52 10.08 0.01
N SER A 164 9.81 8.80 0.09
CA SER A 164 9.44 7.81 -0.94
C SER A 164 7.96 7.86 -1.29
N LEU A 165 7.07 8.21 -0.35
CA LEU A 165 5.63 8.41 -0.62
C LEU A 165 5.31 9.64 -1.49
N GLN A 166 6.14 10.68 -1.48
CA GLN A 166 5.96 11.85 -2.34
C GLN A 166 6.40 11.57 -3.78
N THR A 167 7.43 10.73 -3.95
CA THR A 167 7.91 10.35 -5.29
C THR A 167 6.98 9.36 -6.01
N ILE A 168 6.06 8.71 -5.30
CA ILE A 168 5.13 7.75 -5.88
C ILE A 168 4.26 8.38 -6.98
N GLU A 169 3.83 9.64 -6.85
CA GLU A 169 3.01 10.30 -7.87
C GLU A 169 3.73 10.40 -9.22
N SER A 170 5.02 10.68 -9.22
CA SER A 170 5.80 10.69 -10.46
C SER A 170 5.96 9.29 -11.05
N ILE A 171 6.14 8.28 -10.21
CA ILE A 171 6.21 6.88 -10.65
C ILE A 171 4.87 6.46 -11.25
N MET A 172 3.75 6.82 -10.62
CA MET A 172 2.40 6.53 -11.12
C MET A 172 2.15 7.20 -12.48
N ALA A 173 2.55 8.47 -12.64
CA ALA A 173 2.44 9.17 -13.91
C ALA A 173 3.24 8.47 -15.03
N ASP A 174 4.45 7.98 -14.72
CA ASP A 174 5.25 7.20 -15.66
C ASP A 174 4.60 5.84 -15.99
N VAL A 175 4.02 5.15 -15.02
CA VAL A 175 3.25 3.91 -15.25
C VAL A 175 2.10 4.15 -16.22
N VAL A 176 1.30 5.19 -16.02
CA VAL A 176 0.19 5.58 -16.94
C VAL A 176 0.73 5.94 -18.32
N LYS A 177 1.80 6.70 -18.40
CA LYS A 177 2.45 7.10 -19.66
C LYS A 177 2.85 5.88 -20.48
N TYR A 178 3.56 4.93 -19.89
CA TYR A 178 4.02 3.74 -20.60
C TYR A 178 2.88 2.76 -20.90
N ALA A 179 1.88 2.65 -20.03
CA ALA A 179 0.65 1.90 -20.31
C ALA A 179 -0.08 2.48 -21.54
N THR A 180 -0.13 3.80 -21.67
CA THR A 180 -0.72 4.50 -22.83
C THR A 180 0.04 4.16 -24.12
N VAL A 181 1.37 4.19 -24.08
CA VAL A 181 2.20 3.79 -25.24
C VAL A 181 1.95 2.33 -25.61
N LEU A 182 1.87 1.45 -24.63
CA LEU A 182 1.62 0.01 -24.88
C LEU A 182 0.23 -0.25 -25.46
N SER A 183 -0.76 0.58 -25.14
CA SER A 183 -2.13 0.47 -25.67
C SER A 183 -2.30 1.08 -27.06
N THR A 184 -1.29 1.75 -27.65
CA THR A 184 -1.35 2.35 -28.98
C THR A 184 -0.60 1.50 -30.01
N GLU A 185 -1.00 1.55 -31.28
CA GLU A 185 -0.44 0.68 -32.33
C GLU A 185 0.89 1.10 -32.93
N LYS A 186 1.39 2.33 -32.68
CA LYS A 186 2.35 3.03 -33.55
C LYS A 186 3.79 3.17 -33.03
N VAL A 187 4.20 2.58 -31.93
CA VAL A 187 5.52 2.86 -31.30
C VAL A 187 6.27 1.55 -30.99
N ASP A 188 7.60 1.64 -30.89
CA ASP A 188 8.42 0.52 -30.38
C ASP A 188 8.00 0.18 -28.93
N LYS A 189 7.21 -0.88 -28.83
CA LYS A 189 6.58 -1.31 -27.56
C LYS A 189 7.57 -1.99 -26.62
N LYS A 190 8.74 -2.45 -27.08
CA LYS A 190 9.70 -3.16 -26.21
C LYS A 190 10.31 -2.24 -25.16
N ASP A 191 10.75 -1.05 -25.56
CA ASP A 191 11.28 -0.06 -24.62
C ASP A 191 10.19 0.42 -23.64
N ALA A 192 8.98 0.64 -24.13
CA ALA A 192 7.85 1.00 -23.30
C ALA A 192 7.49 -0.11 -22.27
N LEU A 193 7.57 -1.39 -22.68
CA LEU A 193 7.35 -2.53 -21.78
C LEU A 193 8.39 -2.56 -20.67
N LEU A 194 9.68 -2.42 -21.00
CA LEU A 194 10.74 -2.42 -19.98
C LEU A 194 10.55 -1.28 -18.98
N LYS A 195 10.22 -0.09 -19.45
CA LYS A 195 9.96 1.07 -18.59
C LYS A 195 8.70 0.89 -17.75
N PHE A 196 7.62 0.39 -18.34
CA PHE A 196 6.38 0.09 -17.64
C PHE A 196 6.61 -0.90 -16.48
N THR A 197 7.27 -2.02 -16.77
CA THR A 197 7.55 -3.04 -15.75
C THR A 197 8.51 -2.53 -14.67
N ALA A 198 9.52 -1.72 -15.06
CA ALA A 198 10.43 -1.08 -14.11
C ALA A 198 9.70 -0.11 -13.18
N CYS A 199 8.81 0.75 -13.70
CA CYS A 199 8.03 1.69 -12.90
C CYS A 199 7.04 0.96 -11.98
N LEU A 200 6.35 -0.07 -12.45
CA LEU A 200 5.46 -0.89 -11.60
C LEU A 200 6.22 -1.58 -10.47
N ASN A 201 7.38 -2.17 -10.80
CA ASN A 201 8.23 -2.78 -9.80
C ASN A 201 8.75 -1.75 -8.79
N LEU A 202 9.15 -0.57 -9.25
CA LEU A 202 9.57 0.52 -8.38
C LEU A 202 8.43 0.97 -7.47
N TRP A 203 7.21 1.11 -7.98
CA TRP A 203 6.04 1.46 -7.18
C TRP A 203 5.77 0.42 -6.09
N ALA A 204 5.64 -0.86 -6.45
CA ALA A 204 5.41 -1.93 -5.48
C ALA A 204 6.53 -2.03 -4.43
N ASN A 205 7.80 -1.91 -4.85
CA ASN A 205 8.95 -1.94 -3.94
C ASN A 205 9.01 -0.72 -3.01
N THR A 206 8.63 0.47 -3.50
CA THR A 206 8.54 1.67 -2.66
C THR A 206 7.52 1.49 -1.54
N LEU A 207 6.41 0.83 -1.84
CA LEU A 207 5.40 0.45 -0.84
C LEU A 207 5.82 -0.75 0.02
N GLY A 208 6.89 -1.47 -0.33
CA GLY A 208 7.31 -2.72 0.32
C GLY A 208 6.35 -3.88 0.07
N SER A 209 5.48 -3.76 -0.94
CA SER A 209 4.44 -4.74 -1.25
C SER A 209 4.91 -5.77 -2.27
N ARG A 210 4.41 -7.00 -2.14
CA ARG A 210 4.59 -8.09 -3.10
C ARG A 210 3.25 -8.75 -3.37
N LEU A 211 3.08 -9.30 -4.56
CA LEU A 211 1.92 -10.13 -4.82
C LEU A 211 1.90 -11.33 -3.87
N LYS A 212 0.75 -11.57 -3.28
CA LYS A 212 0.48 -12.80 -2.56
C LYS A 212 0.65 -13.98 -3.51
N GLU A 213 1.32 -15.04 -3.06
CA GLU A 213 1.44 -16.26 -3.84
C GLU A 213 0.04 -16.85 -4.04
N ASN A 214 -0.45 -16.76 -5.27
CA ASN A 214 -1.66 -17.40 -5.71
C ASN A 214 -1.30 -18.20 -6.96
N ASP A 215 -1.97 -19.32 -7.16
CA ASP A 215 -1.82 -20.17 -8.37
C ASP A 215 -2.43 -19.53 -9.64
N ILE A 216 -2.67 -18.23 -9.63
CA ILE A 216 -3.28 -17.52 -10.76
C ILE A 216 -2.20 -17.24 -11.81
N PRO A 217 -2.40 -17.72 -13.06
CA PRO A 217 -1.49 -17.48 -14.17
C PRO A 217 -1.29 -15.99 -14.47
N GLY A 218 -0.10 -15.65 -14.99
CA GLY A 218 0.16 -14.29 -15.50
C GLY A 218 0.89 -13.37 -14.54
N SER A 219 1.53 -13.88 -13.50
CA SER A 219 2.32 -13.05 -12.58
C SER A 219 3.63 -12.58 -13.21
N TYR A 220 3.91 -11.29 -13.08
CA TYR A 220 5.16 -10.63 -13.47
C TYR A 220 6.10 -10.51 -12.28
N GLY A 221 7.37 -10.87 -12.51
CA GLY A 221 8.45 -10.71 -11.54
C GLY A 221 9.72 -10.16 -12.19
N VAL A 222 10.68 -9.75 -11.36
CA VAL A 222 12.00 -9.28 -11.81
C VAL A 222 13.06 -10.36 -11.49
N GLY A 223 13.84 -10.75 -12.49
CA GLY A 223 14.95 -11.68 -12.36
C GLY A 223 14.54 -13.15 -12.25
N THR A 224 15.50 -13.99 -11.96
CA THR A 224 15.35 -15.46 -11.87
C THR A 224 14.68 -15.93 -10.57
N ILE A 225 14.43 -15.03 -9.63
CA ILE A 225 13.86 -15.35 -8.32
C ILE A 225 12.36 -15.07 -8.37
N ALA A 226 11.55 -16.11 -8.39
CA ALA A 226 10.08 -16.05 -8.33
C ALA A 226 9.51 -15.27 -7.14
N ALA A 227 10.35 -14.91 -6.17
CA ALA A 227 9.95 -14.22 -4.94
C ALA A 227 9.54 -12.73 -5.11
N TYR A 228 9.87 -12.09 -6.23
CA TYR A 228 9.62 -10.66 -6.44
C TYR A 228 8.53 -10.41 -7.47
N ARG A 229 7.35 -10.97 -7.22
CA ARG A 229 6.18 -10.71 -8.05
C ARG A 229 5.52 -9.41 -7.62
N PHE A 230 5.21 -8.54 -8.59
CA PHE A 230 4.63 -7.22 -8.29
C PHE A 230 3.34 -6.93 -9.07
N PHE A 231 3.03 -7.71 -10.10
CA PHE A 231 1.88 -7.50 -10.95
C PHE A 231 1.36 -8.83 -11.53
N ASN A 232 0.06 -8.95 -11.77
CA ASN A 232 -0.54 -10.10 -12.44
C ASN A 232 -1.40 -9.61 -13.62
N ILE A 233 -1.11 -10.11 -14.80
CA ILE A 233 -1.80 -9.69 -16.03
C ILE A 233 -3.29 -10.08 -16.03
N SER A 234 -3.62 -11.23 -15.46
CA SER A 234 -5.03 -11.69 -15.36
C SER A 234 -5.85 -10.91 -14.36
N ARG A 235 -5.20 -10.14 -13.47
CA ARG A 235 -5.79 -9.28 -12.46
C ARG A 235 -5.24 -7.86 -12.53
N GLY A 236 -4.89 -7.41 -13.73
CA GLY A 236 -4.14 -6.19 -13.90
C GLY A 236 -4.83 -4.95 -13.35
N LEU A 237 -6.11 -4.78 -13.60
CA LEU A 237 -6.91 -3.68 -13.07
C LEU A 237 -6.97 -3.73 -11.53
N SER A 238 -7.29 -4.91 -10.98
CA SER A 238 -7.33 -5.12 -9.53
C SER A 238 -5.98 -4.88 -8.86
N CYS A 239 -4.87 -5.28 -9.49
CA CYS A 239 -3.51 -4.98 -9.00
C CYS A 239 -3.26 -3.47 -8.91
N ILE A 240 -3.57 -2.72 -9.97
CA ILE A 240 -3.37 -1.27 -10.01
C ILE A 240 -4.25 -0.56 -8.99
N LEU A 241 -5.54 -0.90 -8.93
CA LEU A 241 -6.45 -0.30 -7.95
C LEU A 241 -6.02 -0.59 -6.51
N ALA A 242 -5.57 -1.82 -6.23
CA ALA A 242 -5.04 -2.16 -4.92
C ALA A 242 -3.77 -1.35 -4.56
N LEU A 243 -2.83 -1.17 -5.51
CA LEU A 243 -1.65 -0.31 -5.28
C LEU A 243 -2.04 1.14 -5.02
N CYS A 244 -3.04 1.68 -5.73
CA CYS A 244 -3.56 3.03 -5.48
C CYS A 244 -4.14 3.14 -4.05
N ASP A 245 -4.99 2.18 -3.66
CA ASP A 245 -5.64 2.19 -2.35
C ASP A 245 -4.60 2.01 -1.22
N ILE A 246 -3.60 1.14 -1.40
CA ILE A 246 -2.47 0.98 -0.47
C ILE A 246 -1.68 2.30 -0.37
N THR A 247 -1.38 2.93 -1.51
CA THR A 247 -0.67 4.22 -1.52
C THR A 247 -1.42 5.27 -0.72
N ASP A 248 -2.74 5.38 -0.91
CA ASP A 248 -3.55 6.34 -0.17
C ASP A 248 -3.59 6.08 1.34
N GLU A 249 -3.69 4.82 1.76
CA GLU A 249 -3.67 4.48 3.18
C GLU A 249 -2.32 4.78 3.83
N LEU A 250 -1.21 4.48 3.15
CA LEU A 250 0.12 4.80 3.66
C LEU A 250 0.36 6.31 3.69
N ARG A 251 -0.15 7.06 2.70
CA ARG A 251 -0.10 8.54 2.70
C ARG A 251 -0.91 9.13 3.85
N ARG A 252 -2.12 8.62 4.10
CA ARG A 252 -2.95 9.04 5.26
C ARG A 252 -2.25 8.73 6.58
N PHE A 253 -1.64 7.57 6.70
CA PHE A 253 -0.88 7.19 7.89
C PHE A 253 0.31 8.13 8.15
N ALA A 254 0.96 8.61 7.09
CA ALA A 254 2.04 9.59 7.13
C ALA A 254 1.55 11.05 7.21
N ASN A 255 0.25 11.30 7.35
CA ASN A 255 -0.38 12.63 7.30
C ASN A 255 -0.10 13.40 6.00
N ILE A 256 0.09 12.66 4.89
CA ILE A 256 0.26 13.22 3.55
C ILE A 256 -1.11 13.19 2.85
N GLN A 257 -1.39 14.21 2.03
CA GLN A 257 -2.63 14.26 1.25
C GLN A 257 -2.79 13.02 0.37
N PRO A 258 -4.00 12.42 0.30
CA PRO A 258 -4.26 11.29 -0.59
C PRO A 258 -4.08 11.68 -2.06
N LEU A 259 -4.06 10.69 -2.93
CA LEU A 259 -3.96 10.89 -4.38
C LEU A 259 -5.12 11.75 -4.89
N THR A 260 -4.83 12.65 -5.83
CA THR A 260 -5.87 13.46 -6.46
C THR A 260 -6.80 12.62 -7.32
N GLN A 261 -8.03 13.11 -7.56
CA GLN A 261 -8.98 12.44 -8.44
C GLN A 261 -8.43 12.32 -9.87
N ASP A 262 -7.76 13.37 -10.37
CA ASP A 262 -7.14 13.35 -11.69
C ASP A 262 -6.09 12.24 -11.84
N SER A 263 -5.29 12.01 -10.78
CA SER A 263 -4.34 10.89 -10.75
C SER A 263 -5.05 9.55 -10.80
N ARG A 264 -6.19 9.40 -10.13
CA ARG A 264 -7.01 8.17 -10.17
C ARG A 264 -7.69 7.97 -11.53
N ASP A 265 -8.22 9.02 -12.12
CA ASP A 265 -8.89 8.98 -13.42
C ASP A 265 -7.92 8.61 -14.56
N ALA A 266 -6.65 8.95 -14.43
CA ALA A 266 -5.61 8.55 -15.37
C ALA A 266 -5.45 7.01 -15.48
N PHE A 267 -5.86 6.26 -14.44
CA PHE A 267 -5.82 4.79 -14.45
C PHE A 267 -6.93 4.12 -15.27
N CYS A 268 -7.86 4.87 -15.88
CA CYS A 268 -8.81 4.33 -16.84
C CYS A 268 -8.13 3.60 -18.03
N ILE A 269 -6.85 3.89 -18.31
CA ILE A 269 -6.05 3.18 -19.30
C ILE A 269 -5.96 1.67 -19.00
N PHE A 270 -6.01 1.28 -17.71
CA PHE A 270 -5.97 -0.12 -17.29
C PHE A 270 -7.30 -0.86 -17.47
N MET A 271 -8.32 -0.20 -17.98
CA MET A 271 -9.55 -0.84 -18.42
C MET A 271 -9.49 -1.26 -19.90
N LYS A 272 -8.41 -0.89 -20.64
CA LYS A 272 -8.26 -1.21 -22.05
C LYS A 272 -7.65 -2.59 -22.25
N GLU A 273 -8.35 -3.45 -22.97
CA GLU A 273 -7.90 -4.81 -23.32
C GLU A 273 -6.58 -4.81 -24.07
N ASP A 274 -6.39 -3.88 -25.01
CA ASP A 274 -5.18 -3.76 -25.83
C ASP A 274 -3.90 -3.69 -25.02
N LEU A 275 -3.94 -3.04 -23.86
CA LEU A 275 -2.81 -2.99 -22.96
C LEU A 275 -2.38 -4.41 -22.56
N TYR A 276 -3.31 -5.24 -22.12
CA TYR A 276 -3.00 -6.59 -21.61
C TYR A 276 -2.63 -7.57 -22.69
N ILE A 277 -3.27 -7.49 -23.84
CA ILE A 277 -2.90 -8.28 -25.02
C ILE A 277 -1.46 -7.96 -25.41
N ASN A 278 -1.11 -6.67 -25.50
CA ASN A 278 0.24 -6.25 -25.84
C ASN A 278 1.26 -6.62 -24.76
N LEU A 279 0.91 -6.48 -23.49
CA LEU A 279 1.74 -6.95 -22.37
C LEU A 279 2.01 -8.44 -22.52
N PHE A 280 1.01 -9.25 -22.77
CA PHE A 280 1.16 -10.70 -22.94
C PHE A 280 2.02 -11.05 -24.14
N LEU A 281 1.77 -10.46 -25.31
CA LEU A 281 2.49 -10.77 -26.55
C LEU A 281 3.95 -10.32 -26.55
N LEU A 282 4.27 -9.26 -25.81
CA LEU A 282 5.63 -8.69 -25.80
C LEU A 282 6.56 -9.32 -24.75
N THR A 283 5.98 -9.90 -23.70
CA THR A 283 6.79 -10.36 -22.55
C THR A 283 7.58 -11.61 -22.82
N GLY A 284 7.17 -12.48 -23.72
CA GLY A 284 7.85 -13.76 -23.94
C GLY A 284 7.88 -14.66 -22.69
N GLU A 285 8.35 -15.88 -22.83
CA GLU A 285 8.32 -16.91 -21.78
C GLU A 285 9.18 -16.61 -20.53
N ASN A 286 10.15 -15.72 -20.64
CA ASN A 286 11.12 -15.46 -19.56
C ASN A 286 10.66 -14.44 -18.50
N THR A 287 9.56 -13.76 -18.72
CA THR A 287 9.11 -12.66 -17.86
C THR A 287 7.81 -12.98 -17.12
N ILE A 288 7.05 -13.97 -17.57
CA ILE A 288 5.81 -14.42 -16.96
C ILE A 288 6.10 -15.66 -16.11
N TYR A 289 6.07 -15.47 -14.79
CA TYR A 289 6.13 -16.59 -13.87
C TYR A 289 4.72 -17.14 -13.70
N ASN A 290 4.36 -18.13 -14.45
CA ASN A 290 3.40 -19.15 -14.06
C ASN A 290 3.11 -20.16 -15.18
N THR A 291 2.70 -21.33 -14.76
CA THR A 291 2.70 -22.57 -15.53
C THR A 291 1.58 -22.71 -16.55
N ASN A 292 0.65 -21.76 -16.65
CA ASN A 292 -0.50 -21.90 -17.56
C ASN A 292 -0.52 -20.85 -18.69
N LEU A 293 0.56 -20.84 -19.47
CA LEU A 293 0.68 -19.99 -20.66
C LEU A 293 -0.38 -20.31 -21.71
N GLY A 294 -0.83 -21.57 -21.80
CA GLY A 294 -1.87 -21.98 -22.73
C GLY A 294 -3.21 -21.27 -22.49
N ALA A 295 -3.64 -21.20 -21.23
CA ALA A 295 -4.86 -20.48 -20.87
C ALA A 295 -4.78 -18.99 -21.20
N LEU A 296 -3.63 -18.36 -20.93
CA LEU A 296 -3.42 -16.93 -21.22
C LEU A 296 -3.35 -16.67 -22.72
N ASN A 297 -2.74 -17.57 -23.50
CA ASN A 297 -2.72 -17.47 -24.96
C ASN A 297 -4.15 -17.56 -25.53
N SER A 298 -4.92 -18.55 -25.09
CA SER A 298 -6.31 -18.69 -25.48
C SER A 298 -7.14 -17.43 -25.11
N LEU A 299 -6.94 -16.89 -23.92
CA LEU A 299 -7.57 -15.65 -23.48
C LEU A 299 -7.20 -14.47 -24.39
N ALA A 300 -5.92 -14.30 -24.74
CA ALA A 300 -5.47 -13.25 -25.65
C ALA A 300 -6.12 -13.36 -27.04
N ILE A 301 -6.24 -14.58 -27.55
CA ILE A 301 -6.90 -14.83 -28.83
C ILE A 301 -8.40 -14.47 -28.75
N PHE A 302 -9.11 -14.90 -27.71
CA PHE A 302 -10.52 -14.56 -27.54
C PHE A 302 -10.73 -13.06 -27.32
N SER A 303 -9.82 -12.37 -26.61
CA SER A 303 -9.88 -10.90 -26.48
C SER A 303 -9.73 -10.20 -27.83
N LYS A 304 -8.86 -10.69 -28.73
CA LYS A 304 -8.78 -10.19 -30.11
C LYS A 304 -10.08 -10.43 -30.88
N VAL A 305 -10.73 -11.60 -30.69
CA VAL A 305 -12.04 -11.88 -31.32
C VAL A 305 -13.08 -10.84 -30.92
N TYR A 306 -13.12 -10.50 -29.62
CA TYR A 306 -14.01 -9.46 -29.12
C TYR A 306 -13.73 -8.09 -29.72
N GLN A 307 -12.45 -7.69 -29.72
CA GLN A 307 -12.03 -6.38 -30.21
C GLN A 307 -12.40 -6.21 -31.69
N ILE A 308 -11.99 -7.16 -32.54
CA ILE A 308 -12.29 -7.13 -33.98
C ILE A 308 -13.80 -7.20 -34.23
N GLY A 309 -14.54 -7.98 -33.43
CA GLY A 309 -16.00 -8.06 -33.51
C GLY A 309 -16.69 -6.75 -33.16
N ASN A 310 -16.18 -6.02 -32.16
CA ASN A 310 -16.68 -4.69 -31.79
C ASN A 310 -16.42 -3.65 -32.90
N ASP A 311 -15.19 -3.60 -33.40
CA ASP A 311 -14.79 -2.66 -34.46
C ASP A 311 -15.59 -2.87 -35.75
N ALA A 312 -15.98 -4.12 -36.03
CA ALA A 312 -16.80 -4.47 -37.16
C ALA A 312 -18.30 -4.30 -36.92
N HIS A 313 -18.74 -3.74 -35.77
CA HIS A 313 -20.14 -3.63 -35.33
C HIS A 313 -20.92 -4.95 -35.40
N LEU A 314 -20.22 -6.06 -35.34
CA LEU A 314 -20.82 -7.37 -35.34
C LEU A 314 -21.35 -7.67 -33.92
N ARG A 315 -22.62 -7.96 -33.77
CA ARG A 315 -23.18 -8.49 -32.52
C ARG A 315 -22.70 -9.93 -32.26
N ILE A 316 -21.39 -10.16 -32.47
CA ILE A 316 -20.72 -11.44 -32.23
C ILE A 316 -20.69 -11.75 -30.74
N GLN A 317 -20.96 -10.76 -29.92
CA GLN A 317 -20.65 -10.70 -28.50
C GLN A 317 -21.33 -11.78 -27.66
N ASP A 318 -22.60 -12.09 -27.88
CA ASP A 318 -23.35 -12.87 -26.90
C ASP A 318 -23.37 -14.39 -27.21
N SER A 319 -22.96 -14.77 -28.40
CA SER A 319 -23.08 -16.17 -28.84
C SER A 319 -21.77 -16.91 -29.07
N ILE A 320 -20.64 -16.21 -29.27
CA ILE A 320 -19.36 -16.84 -29.64
C ILE A 320 -18.57 -17.26 -28.42
N VAL A 321 -18.57 -16.44 -27.36
CA VAL A 321 -17.68 -16.60 -26.22
C VAL A 321 -18.47 -16.68 -24.92
N ASP A 322 -19.59 -17.42 -24.95
CA ASP A 322 -20.43 -17.65 -23.79
C ASP A 322 -19.58 -18.20 -22.62
N GLY A 323 -19.48 -17.42 -21.52
CA GLY A 323 -18.73 -17.78 -20.33
C GLY A 323 -17.24 -17.36 -20.31
N ILE A 324 -16.72 -16.67 -21.34
CA ILE A 324 -15.40 -16.04 -21.31
C ILE A 324 -15.60 -14.55 -21.06
N PRO A 325 -14.94 -13.94 -20.06
CA PRO A 325 -15.15 -12.53 -19.74
C PRO A 325 -14.71 -11.64 -20.89
N ARG A 326 -15.41 -10.52 -21.02
CA ARG A 326 -15.12 -9.48 -22.02
C ARG A 326 -13.76 -8.81 -21.85
N PHE A 327 -13.23 -8.87 -20.64
CA PHE A 327 -12.07 -8.05 -20.26
C PHE A 327 -10.96 -8.91 -19.70
N PHE A 328 -9.81 -8.85 -20.35
CA PHE A 328 -8.56 -9.42 -19.88
C PHE A 328 -8.14 -8.91 -18.48
N PRO A 329 -8.45 -7.64 -18.07
CA PRO A 329 -7.94 -7.06 -16.84
C PRO A 329 -8.30 -7.77 -15.54
N ASP A 330 -9.43 -8.48 -15.49
CA ASP A 330 -9.88 -9.18 -14.28
C ASP A 330 -10.59 -10.49 -14.66
N VAL A 331 -9.79 -11.52 -14.87
CA VAL A 331 -10.29 -12.84 -15.24
C VAL A 331 -10.48 -13.70 -14.00
N SER A 332 -11.62 -14.34 -13.86
CA SER A 332 -11.86 -15.27 -12.76
C SER A 332 -11.03 -16.54 -12.90
N THR A 333 -10.69 -17.17 -11.78
CA THR A 333 -10.00 -18.47 -11.75
C THR A 333 -10.75 -19.55 -12.52
N ASP A 334 -12.07 -19.59 -12.42
CA ASP A 334 -12.92 -20.56 -13.15
C ASP A 334 -12.78 -20.47 -14.66
N VAL A 335 -12.59 -19.25 -15.19
CA VAL A 335 -12.36 -19.04 -16.62
C VAL A 335 -10.98 -19.52 -17.03
N LEU A 336 -9.95 -19.22 -16.23
CA LEU A 336 -8.61 -19.70 -16.50
C LEU A 336 -8.52 -21.23 -16.43
N GLU A 337 -9.24 -21.86 -15.50
CA GLU A 337 -9.34 -23.33 -15.42
C GLU A 337 -10.03 -23.92 -16.67
N LYS A 338 -11.14 -23.31 -17.12
CA LYS A 338 -11.79 -23.72 -18.37
C LYS A 338 -10.87 -23.56 -19.58
N LEU A 339 -10.14 -22.44 -19.66
CA LEU A 339 -9.17 -22.20 -20.74
C LEU A 339 -7.91 -23.08 -20.64
N SER A 340 -7.68 -23.70 -19.50
CA SER A 340 -6.64 -24.74 -19.34
C SER A 340 -7.06 -26.09 -19.89
N ASN A 341 -8.35 -26.31 -20.08
CA ASN A 341 -8.87 -27.54 -20.66
C ASN A 341 -8.80 -27.45 -22.18
N ARG A 342 -7.91 -28.26 -22.76
CA ARG A 342 -7.64 -28.32 -24.20
C ARG A 342 -8.91 -28.60 -25.04
N ASP A 343 -9.71 -29.57 -24.64
CA ASP A 343 -10.93 -29.93 -25.40
C ASP A 343 -11.95 -28.79 -25.41
N TYR A 344 -12.08 -28.09 -24.28
CA TYR A 344 -12.92 -26.91 -24.18
C TYR A 344 -12.44 -25.79 -25.11
N VAL A 345 -11.14 -25.51 -25.13
CA VAL A 345 -10.54 -24.48 -25.99
C VAL A 345 -10.71 -24.81 -27.47
N ILE A 346 -10.43 -26.06 -27.87
CA ILE A 346 -10.62 -26.52 -29.24
C ILE A 346 -12.08 -26.37 -29.67
N GLN A 347 -13.04 -26.81 -28.86
CA GLN A 347 -14.47 -26.67 -29.15
C GLN A 347 -14.85 -25.19 -29.33
N LYS A 348 -14.34 -24.30 -28.49
CA LYS A 348 -14.60 -22.85 -28.59
C LYS A 348 -13.95 -22.25 -29.85
N TYR A 349 -12.74 -22.66 -30.22
CA TYR A 349 -12.11 -22.20 -31.48
C TYR A 349 -12.93 -22.62 -32.69
N VAL A 350 -13.33 -23.88 -32.78
CA VAL A 350 -14.18 -24.38 -33.88
C VAL A 350 -15.46 -23.57 -33.96
N THR A 351 -16.19 -23.44 -32.85
CA THR A 351 -17.44 -22.68 -32.81
C THR A 351 -17.23 -21.22 -33.23
N THR A 352 -16.13 -20.62 -32.83
CA THR A 352 -15.77 -19.23 -33.18
C THR A 352 -15.47 -19.11 -34.68
N ILE A 353 -14.70 -20.03 -35.24
CA ILE A 353 -14.40 -20.07 -36.67
C ILE A 353 -15.66 -20.17 -37.49
N ASP A 354 -16.55 -21.10 -37.16
CA ASP A 354 -17.81 -21.31 -37.90
C ASP A 354 -18.66 -20.03 -37.92
N LYS A 355 -18.78 -19.36 -36.78
CA LYS A 355 -19.54 -18.10 -36.68
C LYS A 355 -18.89 -16.95 -37.44
N LEU A 356 -17.58 -16.81 -37.37
CA LEU A 356 -16.85 -15.79 -38.12
C LEU A 356 -16.93 -16.04 -39.61
N GLN A 357 -16.87 -17.30 -40.07
CA GLN A 357 -17.03 -17.68 -41.48
C GLN A 357 -18.46 -17.40 -41.98
N ALA A 358 -19.49 -17.61 -41.16
CA ALA A 358 -20.87 -17.29 -41.51
C ALA A 358 -21.13 -15.78 -41.68
N VAL A 359 -20.33 -14.94 -41.03
CA VAL A 359 -20.44 -13.47 -41.11
C VAL A 359 -19.62 -12.89 -42.25
N LEU A 360 -18.48 -13.52 -42.59
CA LEU A 360 -17.55 -13.03 -43.64
C LEU A 360 -18.19 -12.63 -44.97
N PRO A 361 -19.16 -13.38 -45.53
CA PRO A 361 -19.85 -12.99 -46.80
C PRO A 361 -20.69 -11.73 -46.68
N LYS A 362 -21.06 -11.32 -45.46
CA LYS A 362 -21.92 -10.15 -45.19
C LYS A 362 -21.12 -8.88 -44.93
N LEU A 363 -19.79 -8.98 -44.89
CA LEU A 363 -18.89 -7.86 -44.60
C LEU A 363 -18.31 -7.26 -45.87
N GLU A 364 -18.29 -5.94 -45.92
CA GLU A 364 -17.73 -5.17 -47.02
C GLU A 364 -16.52 -4.32 -46.53
N GLY A 365 -15.58 -4.09 -47.44
CA GLY A 365 -14.51 -3.15 -47.24
C GLY A 365 -13.47 -3.54 -46.17
N ASN A 366 -13.07 -2.55 -45.35
CA ASN A 366 -11.97 -2.66 -44.40
C ASN A 366 -12.22 -3.64 -43.25
N ASN A 367 -13.48 -4.00 -43.00
CA ASN A 367 -13.85 -4.89 -41.86
C ASN A 367 -13.65 -6.37 -42.18
N LYS A 368 -13.55 -6.74 -43.44
CA LYS A 368 -13.43 -8.13 -43.87
C LYS A 368 -12.03 -8.72 -43.59
N LYS A 369 -11.01 -7.97 -43.94
CA LYS A 369 -9.60 -8.40 -43.84
C LYS A 369 -9.14 -8.77 -42.43
N PRO A 370 -9.46 -8.00 -41.37
CA PRO A 370 -9.11 -8.37 -40.00
C PRO A 370 -9.76 -9.69 -39.55
N ILE A 371 -11.01 -9.95 -39.98
CA ILE A 371 -11.72 -11.17 -39.61
C ILE A 371 -11.15 -12.38 -40.38
N GLU A 372 -10.79 -12.21 -41.64
CA GLU A 372 -10.10 -13.27 -42.39
C GLU A 372 -8.79 -13.67 -41.75
N GLN A 373 -7.98 -12.68 -41.29
CA GLN A 373 -6.75 -12.91 -40.58
C GLN A 373 -6.98 -13.66 -39.25
N LEU A 374 -7.99 -13.25 -38.50
CA LEU A 374 -8.35 -13.88 -37.22
C LEU A 374 -8.79 -15.35 -37.42
N VAL A 375 -9.59 -15.64 -38.45
CA VAL A 375 -9.97 -17.03 -38.80
C VAL A 375 -8.75 -17.86 -39.13
N LEU A 376 -7.77 -17.27 -39.85
CA LEU A 376 -6.53 -17.96 -40.18
C LEU A 376 -5.68 -18.23 -38.92
N GLU A 377 -5.60 -17.27 -38.00
CA GLU A 377 -4.89 -17.39 -36.72
C GLU A 377 -5.51 -18.50 -35.85
N LEU A 378 -6.84 -18.53 -35.73
CA LEU A 378 -7.58 -19.57 -35.00
C LEU A 378 -7.37 -20.96 -35.61
N LYS A 379 -7.38 -21.09 -36.93
CA LYS A 379 -7.11 -22.38 -37.62
C LYS A 379 -5.67 -22.85 -37.36
N LYS A 380 -4.72 -21.93 -37.40
CA LYS A 380 -3.32 -22.26 -37.09
C LYS A 380 -3.14 -22.77 -35.66
N GLN A 381 -3.88 -22.23 -34.70
CA GLN A 381 -3.87 -22.72 -33.32
C GLN A 381 -4.41 -24.15 -33.22
N LEU A 382 -5.47 -24.48 -33.97
CA LEU A 382 -6.01 -25.84 -34.03
C LEU A 382 -5.05 -26.87 -34.64
N GLU A 383 -4.09 -26.42 -35.47
CA GLU A 383 -3.08 -27.31 -36.11
C GLU A 383 -1.85 -27.48 -35.20
N THR A 384 -1.57 -26.51 -34.32
CA THR A 384 -0.37 -26.56 -33.46
C THR A 384 -0.64 -27.18 -32.10
N ASP A 385 -1.87 -27.25 -31.68
CA ASP A 385 -2.35 -27.91 -30.46
C ASP A 385 -2.80 -29.34 -30.73
#